data_f1ba5edd6151b1014b486e03e883271f
#
_entry.id   f1ba5edd6151b1014b486e03e883271f
#
_cell.length_a   1.000
_cell.length_b   1.000
_cell.length_c   1.000
_cell.angle_alpha   90.00
_cell.angle_beta   90.00
_cell.angle_gamma   90.00
#
_symmetry.space_group_name_H-M   'P 1'
#
loop_
_entity.id
_entity.type
_entity.pdbx_description
1 polymer ?
#
loop_
_entity_poly.entity_id
_entity_poly.type
_entity_poly.pdbx_seq_one_letter_code
_entity_poly.pdbx_strand_id
1 'polypeptide(L)'
;LLENVLSETTGIVLIDEVDLHLHPRWQQRILRDLRTIFPKVQFIVSTHAPSVINSVKRENLLILSDRQEADMPQNEVFGRDANSILSGIMDADERPAEVKCMFKQAYDAIDAQRYDAAAAILQQIENKIGSADPELTSAQVTLQLEQL
;
A
#
# COMPACT_ATOMS: atom_id res chain seq x y z
N LEU A 1 -7.55 -6.61 38.44
CA LEU A 1 -9.01 -6.31 38.46
C LEU A 1 -9.47 -5.68 37.15
N LEU A 2 -8.78 -4.68 36.62
CA LEU A 2 -9.17 -4.02 35.34
C LEU A 2 -8.98 -4.94 34.13
N GLU A 3 -7.88 -5.67 34.05
CA GLU A 3 -7.59 -6.62 32.97
C GLU A 3 -8.66 -7.71 32.83
N ASN A 4 -9.17 -8.21 33.96
CA ASN A 4 -10.24 -9.20 33.94
C ASN A 4 -11.57 -8.62 33.44
N VAL A 5 -11.86 -7.36 33.70
CA VAL A 5 -13.08 -6.70 33.23
C VAL A 5 -13.01 -6.50 31.70
N LEU A 6 -11.87 -6.06 31.18
CA LEU A 6 -11.68 -5.83 29.74
C LEU A 6 -11.71 -7.15 28.94
N SER A 7 -11.08 -8.21 29.46
CA SER A 7 -11.06 -9.52 28.80
C SER A 7 -12.42 -10.23 28.79
N GLU A 8 -13.31 -9.90 29.72
CA GLU A 8 -14.67 -10.46 29.81
C GLU A 8 -15.73 -9.59 29.08
N THR A 9 -15.36 -8.37 28.66
CA THR A 9 -16.27 -7.49 27.93
C THR A 9 -16.65 -8.12 26.60
N THR A 10 -17.96 -8.17 26.31
CA THR A 10 -18.52 -8.70 25.08
C THR A 10 -19.31 -7.62 24.35
N GLY A 11 -19.35 -7.67 23.03
CA GLY A 11 -20.16 -6.74 22.25
C GLY A 11 -19.64 -6.56 20.83
N ILE A 12 -20.21 -5.60 20.12
CA ILE A 12 -19.78 -5.16 18.80
C ILE A 12 -19.39 -3.70 18.91
N VAL A 13 -18.22 -3.35 18.41
CA VAL A 13 -17.70 -1.98 18.38
C VAL A 13 -17.47 -1.58 16.94
N LEU A 14 -18.07 -0.46 16.54
CA LEU A 14 -17.89 0.16 15.23
C LEU A 14 -16.91 1.32 15.40
N ILE A 15 -15.84 1.33 14.60
CA ILE A 15 -14.85 2.42 14.59
C ILE A 15 -14.71 2.91 13.16
N ASP A 16 -15.07 4.16 12.94
CA ASP A 16 -14.83 4.82 11.66
C ASP A 16 -13.43 5.41 11.65
N GLU A 17 -12.68 5.22 10.56
CA GLU A 17 -11.31 5.70 10.38
C GLU A 17 -10.39 5.35 11.58
N VAL A 18 -10.21 4.06 11.85
CA VAL A 18 -9.40 3.56 12.99
C VAL A 18 -7.95 4.03 12.98
N ASP A 19 -7.45 4.49 11.85
CA ASP A 19 -6.12 5.05 11.63
C ASP A 19 -6.02 6.55 11.90
N LEU A 20 -7.15 7.25 12.06
CA LEU A 20 -7.19 8.70 12.19
C LEU A 20 -6.32 9.17 13.36
N HIS A 21 -5.42 10.12 13.08
CA HIS A 21 -4.44 10.70 14.02
C HIS A 21 -3.41 9.71 14.60
N LEU A 22 -3.37 8.45 14.15
CA LEU A 22 -2.37 7.49 14.60
C LEU A 22 -1.07 7.61 13.79
N HIS A 23 0.06 7.59 14.51
CA HIS A 23 1.35 7.43 13.87
C HIS A 23 1.42 6.06 13.13
N PRO A 24 2.06 5.93 11.94
CA PRO A 24 2.11 4.70 11.16
C PRO A 24 2.51 3.44 11.94
N ARG A 25 3.42 3.55 12.90
CA ARG A 25 3.79 2.43 13.79
C ARG A 25 2.63 1.93 14.65
N TRP A 26 1.69 2.79 15.01
CA TRP A 26 0.52 2.41 15.79
C TRP A 26 -0.58 1.87 14.89
N GLN A 27 -0.72 2.40 13.68
CA GLN A 27 -1.64 1.87 12.67
C GLN A 27 -1.39 0.38 12.40
N GLN A 28 -0.12 -0.06 12.32
CA GLN A 28 0.25 -1.46 12.10
C GLN A 28 -0.13 -2.42 13.23
N ARG A 29 -0.40 -1.91 14.43
CA ARG A 29 -0.64 -2.74 15.60
C ARG A 29 -2.01 -2.54 16.26
N ILE A 30 -2.74 -1.47 15.90
CA ILE A 30 -3.98 -1.09 16.60
C ILE A 30 -5.00 -2.23 16.64
N LEU A 31 -5.23 -2.91 15.54
CA LEU A 31 -6.20 -4.00 15.48
C LEU A 31 -5.78 -5.21 16.32
N ARG A 32 -4.49 -5.53 16.33
CA ARG A 32 -3.95 -6.58 17.19
C ARG A 32 -4.10 -6.20 18.67
N ASP A 33 -3.77 -4.96 19.02
CA ASP A 33 -3.83 -4.48 20.39
C ASP A 33 -5.29 -4.48 20.90
N LEU A 34 -6.25 -4.00 20.10
CA LEU A 34 -7.68 -4.05 20.41
C LEU A 34 -8.16 -5.49 20.66
N ARG A 35 -7.81 -6.43 19.77
CA ARG A 35 -8.19 -7.84 19.93
C ARG A 35 -7.52 -8.52 21.12
N THR A 36 -6.32 -8.07 21.49
CA THR A 36 -5.62 -8.58 22.67
C THR A 36 -6.26 -8.09 23.96
N ILE A 37 -6.65 -6.82 24.02
CA ILE A 37 -7.26 -6.21 25.21
C ILE A 37 -8.72 -6.68 25.38
N PHE A 38 -9.45 -6.83 24.26
CA PHE A 38 -10.88 -7.17 24.25
C PHE A 38 -11.13 -8.43 23.38
N PRO A 39 -10.72 -9.61 23.85
CA PRO A 39 -10.74 -10.83 23.03
C PRO A 39 -12.15 -11.33 22.67
N LYS A 40 -13.17 -10.87 23.40
CA LYS A 40 -14.59 -11.26 23.21
C LYS A 40 -15.42 -10.17 22.51
N VAL A 41 -14.79 -9.09 22.05
CA VAL A 41 -15.44 -8.00 21.31
C VAL A 41 -15.23 -8.22 19.81
N GLN A 42 -16.30 -8.08 19.04
CA GLN A 42 -16.21 -7.98 17.58
C GLN A 42 -15.97 -6.52 17.20
N PHE A 43 -14.88 -6.25 16.51
CA PHE A 43 -14.57 -4.94 15.95
C PHE A 43 -14.95 -4.92 14.46
N ILE A 44 -15.71 -3.90 14.05
CA ILE A 44 -15.95 -3.56 12.64
C ILE A 44 -15.37 -2.17 12.45
N VAL A 45 -14.34 -2.06 11.62
CA VAL A 45 -13.58 -0.82 11.47
C VAL A 45 -13.50 -0.40 10.01
N SER A 46 -13.56 0.91 9.75
CA SER A 46 -13.16 1.46 8.46
C SER A 46 -11.73 2.01 8.51
N THR A 47 -11.05 2.03 7.38
CA THR A 47 -9.70 2.58 7.27
C THR A 47 -9.33 2.89 5.82
N HIS A 48 -8.51 3.91 5.63
CA HIS A 48 -7.83 4.24 4.38
C HIS A 48 -6.31 4.01 4.46
N ALA A 49 -5.80 3.49 5.58
CA ALA A 49 -4.36 3.33 5.78
C ALA A 49 -3.86 1.96 5.29
N PRO A 50 -2.95 1.90 4.29
CA PRO A 50 -2.34 0.65 3.83
C PRO A 50 -1.67 -0.13 4.97
N SER A 51 -1.13 0.58 5.97
CA SER A 51 -0.50 0.00 7.17
C SER A 51 -1.47 -0.74 8.10
N VAL A 52 -2.75 -0.36 8.11
CA VAL A 52 -3.81 -1.12 8.81
C VAL A 52 -4.25 -2.29 7.94
N ILE A 53 -4.47 -2.05 6.65
CA ILE A 53 -4.94 -3.08 5.70
C ILE A 53 -3.99 -4.27 5.65
N ASN A 54 -2.67 -4.03 5.57
CA ASN A 54 -1.67 -5.11 5.52
C ASN A 54 -1.46 -5.85 6.85
N SER A 55 -2.08 -5.38 7.93
CA SER A 55 -2.01 -6.02 9.25
C SER A 55 -3.10 -7.09 9.46
N VAL A 56 -4.04 -7.23 8.53
CA VAL A 56 -5.15 -8.18 8.60
C VAL A 56 -5.11 -9.20 7.49
N LYS A 57 -5.66 -10.38 7.74
CA LYS A 57 -5.82 -11.41 6.72
C LYS A 57 -6.96 -11.07 5.78
N ARG A 58 -6.87 -11.56 4.54
CA ARG A 58 -7.88 -11.41 3.49
C ARG A 58 -9.31 -11.69 3.97
N GLU A 59 -9.51 -12.75 4.74
CA GLU A 59 -10.82 -13.19 5.25
C GLU A 59 -11.51 -12.19 6.20
N ASN A 60 -10.75 -11.23 6.72
CA ASN A 60 -11.23 -10.18 7.62
C ASN A 60 -11.28 -8.80 6.94
N LEU A 61 -11.11 -8.75 5.63
CA LEU A 61 -11.12 -7.50 4.86
C LEU A 61 -12.27 -7.48 3.87
N LEU A 62 -13.03 -6.39 3.89
CA LEU A 62 -14.06 -6.07 2.90
C LEU A 62 -13.68 -4.77 2.20
N ILE A 63 -13.73 -4.78 0.89
CA ILE A 63 -13.52 -3.60 0.04
C ILE A 63 -14.88 -3.07 -0.33
N LEU A 64 -15.14 -1.80 0.00
CA LEU A 64 -16.35 -1.10 -0.41
C LEU A 64 -16.07 -0.34 -1.70
N SER A 65 -16.79 -0.70 -2.76
CA SER A 65 -16.73 0.01 -4.04
C SER A 65 -17.82 1.09 -4.12
N ASP A 66 -17.67 2.02 -5.06
CA ASP A 66 -18.67 3.06 -5.37
C ASP A 66 -20.05 2.47 -5.70
N ARG A 67 -20.12 1.20 -6.07
CA ARG A 67 -21.38 0.48 -6.36
C ARG A 67 -22.09 -0.03 -5.09
N GLN A 68 -21.60 0.31 -3.89
CA GLN A 68 -22.09 -0.17 -2.60
C GLN A 68 -22.05 -1.70 -2.44
N GLU A 69 -21.27 -2.37 -3.24
CA GLU A 69 -20.98 -3.81 -3.10
C GLU A 69 -19.75 -3.97 -2.21
N ALA A 70 -19.82 -4.94 -1.31
CA ALA A 70 -18.70 -5.31 -0.44
C ALA A 70 -18.05 -6.58 -1.00
N ASP A 71 -16.83 -6.45 -1.48
CA ASP A 71 -16.05 -7.53 -2.06
C ASP A 71 -14.86 -7.92 -1.17
N MET A 72 -14.50 -9.19 -1.21
CA MET A 72 -13.23 -9.63 -0.62
C MET A 72 -12.09 -9.43 -1.62
N PRO A 73 -10.88 -9.07 -1.16
CA PRO A 73 -9.70 -9.04 -2.02
C PRO A 73 -9.49 -10.39 -2.72
N GLN A 74 -9.11 -10.39 -3.98
CA GLN A 74 -8.83 -11.62 -4.72
C GLN A 74 -7.60 -12.36 -4.18
N ASN A 75 -6.59 -11.60 -3.72
CA ASN A 75 -5.31 -12.12 -3.23
C ASN A 75 -5.13 -11.86 -1.74
N GLU A 76 -4.18 -12.59 -1.13
CA GLU A 76 -3.77 -12.34 0.27
C GLU A 76 -3.17 -10.93 0.39
N VAL A 77 -3.46 -10.29 1.51
CA VAL A 77 -3.12 -8.88 1.79
C VAL A 77 -2.13 -8.77 2.93
N PHE A 78 -2.19 -9.71 3.87
CA PHE A 78 -1.36 -9.71 5.07
C PHE A 78 0.13 -9.67 4.73
N GLY A 79 0.85 -8.71 5.31
CA GLY A 79 2.29 -8.56 5.15
C GLY A 79 2.76 -7.99 3.80
N ARG A 80 1.85 -7.57 2.91
CA ARG A 80 2.24 -6.90 1.66
C ARG A 80 2.75 -5.49 1.94
N ASP A 81 3.60 -4.99 1.05
CA ASP A 81 4.07 -3.60 1.11
C ASP A 81 2.95 -2.59 0.81
N ALA A 82 3.13 -1.35 1.26
CA ALA A 82 2.12 -0.30 1.16
C ALA A 82 1.76 0.03 -0.31
N ASN A 83 2.73 -0.01 -1.23
CA ASN A 83 2.49 0.31 -2.63
C ASN A 83 1.61 -0.75 -3.30
N SER A 84 1.88 -2.03 -3.00
CA SER A 84 1.03 -3.13 -3.47
C SER A 84 -0.42 -3.04 -2.96
N ILE A 85 -0.63 -2.46 -1.77
CA ILE A 85 -1.97 -2.21 -1.23
C ILE A 85 -2.63 -1.02 -1.95
N LEU A 86 -1.90 0.08 -2.14
CA LEU A 86 -2.40 1.27 -2.82
C LEU A 86 -2.86 0.94 -4.24
N SER A 87 -2.02 0.29 -5.04
CA SER A 87 -2.32 -0.02 -6.43
C SER A 87 -3.31 -1.17 -6.59
N GLY A 88 -3.19 -2.22 -5.76
CA GLY A 88 -3.96 -3.45 -5.94
C GLY A 88 -5.32 -3.50 -5.25
N ILE A 89 -5.57 -2.65 -4.26
CA ILE A 89 -6.79 -2.66 -3.45
C ILE A 89 -7.48 -1.30 -3.45
N MET A 90 -6.71 -0.23 -3.34
CA MET A 90 -7.26 1.12 -3.22
C MET A 90 -7.40 1.84 -4.57
N ASP A 91 -6.98 1.20 -5.67
CA ASP A 91 -6.95 1.80 -7.02
C ASP A 91 -6.31 3.20 -7.04
N ALA A 92 -5.28 3.37 -6.20
CA ALA A 92 -4.57 4.61 -6.03
C ALA A 92 -3.19 4.53 -6.69
N ASP A 93 -2.84 5.57 -7.43
CA ASP A 93 -1.51 5.67 -8.04
C ASP A 93 -0.43 5.90 -6.95
N GLU A 94 0.62 5.11 -7.00
CA GLU A 94 1.76 5.20 -6.09
C GLU A 94 2.60 6.47 -6.30
N ARG A 95 2.49 7.04 -7.51
CA ARG A 95 3.29 8.18 -7.97
C ARG A 95 2.44 9.22 -8.67
N PRO A 96 2.87 10.50 -8.67
CA PRO A 96 2.27 11.51 -9.53
C PRO A 96 2.24 11.05 -10.99
N ALA A 97 1.12 11.31 -11.67
CA ALA A 97 0.90 10.87 -13.06
C ALA A 97 2.02 11.30 -14.03
N GLU A 98 2.63 12.45 -13.79
CA GLU A 98 3.75 12.96 -14.57
C GLU A 98 4.98 12.04 -14.48
N VAL A 99 5.36 11.63 -13.27
CA VAL A 99 6.52 10.75 -13.04
C VAL A 99 6.25 9.35 -13.60
N LYS A 100 5.04 8.84 -13.43
CA LYS A 100 4.61 7.56 -14.02
C LYS A 100 4.70 7.58 -15.54
N CYS A 101 4.27 8.67 -16.17
CA CYS A 101 4.38 8.87 -17.60
C CYS A 101 5.85 8.89 -18.08
N MET A 102 6.74 9.54 -17.33
CA MET A 102 8.16 9.57 -17.66
C MET A 102 8.81 8.18 -17.58
N PHE A 103 8.52 7.39 -16.55
CA PHE A 103 8.99 6.00 -16.46
C PHE A 103 8.50 5.16 -17.64
N LYS A 104 7.21 5.27 -17.97
CA LYS A 104 6.65 4.58 -19.12
C LYS A 104 7.38 4.96 -20.43
N GLN A 105 7.62 6.24 -20.66
CA GLN A 105 8.37 6.71 -21.84
C GLN A 105 9.81 6.17 -21.87
N ALA A 106 10.46 6.07 -20.70
CA ALA A 106 11.80 5.49 -20.60
C ALA A 106 11.81 4.00 -20.96
N TYR A 107 10.87 3.21 -20.43
CA TYR A 107 10.74 1.79 -20.78
C TYR A 107 10.35 1.59 -22.25
N ASP A 108 9.40 2.36 -22.78
CA ASP A 108 9.04 2.33 -24.22
C ASP A 108 10.23 2.68 -25.13
N ALA A 109 11.13 3.54 -24.68
CA ALA A 109 12.37 3.86 -25.42
C ALA A 109 13.39 2.73 -25.33
N ILE A 110 13.54 2.06 -24.19
CA ILE A 110 14.41 0.87 -24.04
C ILE A 110 13.91 -0.25 -24.95
N ASP A 111 12.62 -0.58 -24.90
CA ASP A 111 12.01 -1.63 -25.72
C ASP A 111 12.14 -1.34 -27.23
N ALA A 112 12.11 -0.06 -27.60
CA ALA A 112 12.34 0.39 -28.99
C ALA A 112 13.82 0.52 -29.37
N GLN A 113 14.77 0.07 -28.49
CA GLN A 113 16.22 0.16 -28.67
C GLN A 113 16.74 1.59 -28.88
N ARG A 114 16.00 2.60 -28.38
CA ARG A 114 16.41 4.01 -28.43
C ARG A 114 17.14 4.40 -27.15
N TYR A 115 18.30 3.82 -26.92
CA TYR A 115 19.03 3.88 -25.65
C TYR A 115 19.44 5.29 -25.23
N ASP A 116 19.87 6.14 -26.18
CA ASP A 116 20.22 7.54 -25.88
C ASP A 116 18.99 8.33 -25.38
N ALA A 117 17.84 8.10 -25.98
CA ALA A 117 16.59 8.75 -25.57
C ALA A 117 16.16 8.24 -24.18
N ALA A 118 16.27 6.93 -23.94
CA ALA A 118 15.98 6.35 -22.62
C ALA A 118 16.88 6.92 -21.53
N ALA A 119 18.20 7.00 -21.78
CA ALA A 119 19.16 7.59 -20.85
C ALA A 119 18.83 9.06 -20.52
N ALA A 120 18.45 9.86 -21.53
CA ALA A 120 18.06 11.25 -21.31
C ALA A 120 16.80 11.39 -20.44
N ILE A 121 15.80 10.51 -20.65
CA ILE A 121 14.58 10.50 -19.84
C ILE A 121 14.88 10.07 -18.40
N LEU A 122 15.67 9.00 -18.20
CA LEU A 122 16.08 8.55 -16.88
C LEU A 122 16.86 9.63 -16.12
N GLN A 123 17.72 10.40 -16.80
CA GLN A 123 18.41 11.53 -16.21
C GLN A 123 17.44 12.65 -15.78
N GLN A 124 16.39 12.92 -16.56
CA GLN A 124 15.34 13.88 -16.17
C GLN A 124 14.56 13.39 -14.96
N ILE A 125 14.24 12.09 -14.87
CA ILE A 125 13.60 11.48 -13.72
C ILE A 125 14.50 11.66 -12.49
N GLU A 126 15.79 11.31 -12.59
CA GLU A 126 16.76 11.44 -11.50
C GLU A 126 16.84 12.89 -10.97
N ASN A 127 16.89 13.87 -11.87
CA ASN A 127 16.91 15.29 -11.49
C ASN A 127 15.62 15.72 -10.76
N LYS A 128 14.50 15.04 -11.02
CA LYS A 128 13.19 15.39 -10.45
C LYS A 128 12.91 14.71 -9.12
N ILE A 129 13.25 13.43 -8.97
CA ILE A 129 12.91 12.62 -7.80
C ILE A 129 14.11 12.17 -6.98
N GLY A 130 15.33 12.43 -7.44
CA GLY A 130 16.58 12.00 -6.81
C GLY A 130 17.05 10.62 -7.24
N SER A 131 18.32 10.30 -6.94
CA SER A 131 18.98 9.06 -7.34
C SER A 131 18.66 7.84 -6.48
N ALA A 132 18.01 8.03 -5.33
CA ALA A 132 17.75 6.95 -4.36
C ALA A 132 16.46 6.15 -4.64
N ASP A 133 15.80 6.41 -5.77
CA ASP A 133 14.55 5.74 -6.13
C ASP A 133 14.79 4.33 -6.65
N PRO A 134 14.12 3.28 -6.10
CA PRO A 134 14.35 1.89 -6.50
C PRO A 134 13.97 1.60 -7.96
N GLU A 135 12.91 2.20 -8.46
CA GLU A 135 12.46 2.00 -9.85
C GLU A 135 13.43 2.66 -10.84
N LEU A 136 13.94 3.85 -10.49
CA LEU A 136 14.97 4.50 -11.28
C LEU A 136 16.23 3.63 -11.38
N THR A 137 16.68 3.08 -10.27
CA THR A 137 17.83 2.16 -10.24
C THR A 137 17.57 0.93 -11.11
N SER A 138 16.37 0.34 -11.02
CA SER A 138 15.98 -0.81 -11.83
C SER A 138 15.98 -0.47 -13.33
N ALA A 139 15.41 0.67 -13.72
CA ALA A 139 15.36 1.12 -15.12
C ALA A 139 16.76 1.41 -15.69
N GLN A 140 17.66 2.00 -14.87
CA GLN A 140 19.05 2.23 -15.27
C GLN A 140 19.82 0.91 -15.47
N VAL A 141 19.62 -0.08 -14.61
CA VAL A 141 20.20 -1.43 -14.76
C VAL A 141 19.65 -2.12 -16.02
N THR A 142 18.35 -2.03 -16.26
CA THR A 142 17.73 -2.60 -17.47
C THR A 142 18.34 -1.97 -18.73
N LEU A 143 18.48 -0.65 -18.77
CA LEU A 143 19.11 0.04 -19.90
C LEU A 143 20.56 -0.43 -20.14
N GLN A 144 21.34 -0.63 -19.07
CA GLN A 144 22.72 -1.11 -19.20
C GLN A 144 22.78 -2.56 -19.72
N LEU A 145 21.86 -3.42 -19.31
CA LEU A 145 21.82 -4.83 -19.77
C LEU A 145 21.42 -4.94 -21.24
N GLU A 146 20.51 -4.09 -21.71
CA GLU A 146 20.07 -4.09 -23.11
C GLU A 146 21.10 -3.47 -24.09
N GLN A 147 22.10 -2.80 -23.58
CA GLN A 147 23.21 -2.25 -24.38
C GLN A 147 24.40 -3.22 -24.55
N LEU A 148 24.39 -4.36 -23.86
CA LEU A 148 25.43 -5.40 -23.91
C LEU A 148 25.17 -6.38 -25.05
#